data_e0d413c12c5187198ab04dc01aa781f9
#
_entry.id   e0d413c12c5187198ab04dc01aa781f9
#
_cell.length_a   1.000
_cell.length_b   1.000
_cell.length_c   1.000
_cell.angle_alpha   90.00
_cell.angle_beta   90.00
_cell.angle_gamma   90.00
#
_symmetry.space_group_name_H-M   'P 1'
#
loop_
_entity.id
_entity.type
_entity.pdbx_description
1 polymer ?
#
loop_
_entity_poly.entity_id
_entity_poly.type
_entity_poly.pdbx_seq_one_letter_code
_entity_poly.pdbx_strand_id
1 'polypeptide(L)'
;MIVWLWAAGSAVGVTDDHANARRAAVFFMRSAGTDAAVVEQAYFISGARSLSAGYERDGGPRWVARRHPGGRISWRMRPAEPGLAA
;
A
#
# COMPACT_ATOMS: atom_id res chain seq x y z
N MET A 1 2.89 16.29 -3.71
CA MET A 1 3.89 15.23 -3.95
C MET A 1 3.20 13.88 -3.87
N ILE A 2 3.42 13.05 -4.86
CA ILE A 2 2.86 11.70 -4.91
C ILE A 2 3.77 10.76 -4.14
N VAL A 3 3.18 9.95 -3.29
CA VAL A 3 3.89 8.93 -2.52
C VAL A 3 3.17 7.60 -2.64
N TRP A 4 3.78 6.56 -2.11
CA TRP A 4 3.22 5.21 -2.12
C TRP A 4 3.03 4.73 -0.69
N LEU A 5 1.77 4.47 -0.34
CA LEU A 5 1.43 3.86 0.94
C LEU A 5 1.45 2.36 0.81
N TRP A 6 1.97 1.68 1.83
CA TRP A 6 1.89 0.23 1.89
C TRP A 6 1.37 -0.19 3.26
N ALA A 7 0.68 -1.31 3.29
CA ALA A 7 0.15 -1.89 4.52
C ALA A 7 0.27 -3.41 4.44
N ALA A 8 0.77 -4.01 5.51
CA ALA A 8 0.92 -5.46 5.64
C ALA A 8 0.60 -5.83 7.08
N GLY A 9 -0.60 -6.37 7.32
CA GLY A 9 -1.08 -6.59 8.68
C GLY A 9 -1.24 -5.28 9.41
N SER A 10 -0.62 -5.17 10.58
CA SER A 10 -0.64 -3.94 11.37
C SER A 10 0.48 -2.97 10.99
N ALA A 11 1.41 -3.37 10.13
CA ALA A 11 2.49 -2.51 9.70
C ALA A 11 2.04 -1.66 8.52
N VAL A 12 2.37 -0.38 8.58
CA VAL A 12 2.08 0.57 7.50
C VAL A 12 3.29 1.46 7.29
N GLY A 13 3.43 1.97 6.08
CA GLY A 13 4.52 2.88 5.78
C GLY A 13 4.25 3.67 4.52
N VAL A 14 5.16 4.60 4.25
CA VAL A 14 5.07 5.48 3.10
C VAL A 14 6.47 5.64 2.50
N THR A 15 6.52 5.69 1.18
CA THR A 15 7.77 5.90 0.47
C THR A 15 7.48 6.64 -0.84
N ASP A 16 8.48 7.27 -1.40
CA ASP A 16 8.37 7.97 -2.68
C ASP A 16 8.63 7.06 -3.88
N ASP A 17 8.92 5.79 -3.65
CA ASP A 17 9.23 4.84 -4.71
C ASP A 17 8.33 3.61 -4.62
N HIS A 18 7.64 3.29 -5.73
CA HIS A 18 6.73 2.16 -5.80
C HIS A 18 7.44 0.83 -5.55
N ALA A 19 8.64 0.64 -6.10
CA ALA A 19 9.38 -0.60 -5.91
C ALA A 19 9.76 -0.80 -4.44
N ASN A 20 10.13 0.28 -3.76
CA ASN A 20 10.45 0.23 -2.33
C ASN A 20 9.20 -0.09 -1.50
N ALA A 21 8.04 0.44 -1.88
CA ALA A 21 6.79 0.12 -1.20
C ALA A 21 6.48 -1.37 -1.28
N ARG A 22 6.66 -1.97 -2.46
CA ARG A 22 6.45 -3.40 -2.64
C ARG A 22 7.42 -4.23 -1.82
N ARG A 23 8.70 -3.84 -1.81
CA ARG A 23 9.72 -4.55 -1.01
C ARG A 23 9.41 -4.49 0.48
N ALA A 24 9.02 -3.32 0.97
CA ALA A 24 8.65 -3.16 2.37
C ALA A 24 7.44 -4.01 2.72
N ALA A 25 6.41 -3.99 1.87
CA ALA A 25 5.21 -4.78 2.09
C ALA A 25 5.53 -6.28 2.16
N VAL A 26 6.34 -6.79 1.24
CA VAL A 26 6.73 -8.21 1.22
C VAL A 26 7.54 -8.56 2.48
N PHE A 27 8.48 -7.69 2.85
CA PHE A 27 9.28 -7.91 4.05
C PHE A 27 8.38 -8.07 5.29
N PHE A 28 7.41 -7.18 5.45
CA PHE A 28 6.54 -7.24 6.62
C PHE A 28 5.51 -8.36 6.54
N MET A 29 5.06 -8.73 5.34
CA MET A 29 4.24 -9.94 5.18
C MET A 29 4.95 -11.17 5.74
N ARG A 30 6.21 -11.33 5.38
CA ARG A 30 7.00 -12.48 5.81
C ARG A 30 7.33 -12.42 7.30
N SER A 31 7.67 -11.23 7.78
CA SER A 31 8.03 -11.05 9.19
C SER A 31 6.85 -11.24 10.14
N ALA A 32 5.68 -10.70 9.75
CA ALA A 32 4.48 -10.75 10.58
C ALA A 32 3.61 -11.97 10.30
N GLY A 33 3.91 -12.74 9.26
CA GLY A 33 3.11 -13.90 8.89
C GLY A 33 1.75 -13.57 8.33
N THR A 34 1.58 -12.37 7.75
CA THR A 34 0.33 -12.00 7.10
C THR A 34 0.28 -12.54 5.68
N ASP A 35 -0.93 -12.79 5.19
CA ASP A 35 -1.14 -13.40 3.88
C ASP A 35 -1.43 -12.37 2.78
N ALA A 36 -1.60 -11.11 3.14
CA ALA A 36 -1.93 -10.08 2.18
C ALA A 36 -1.29 -8.75 2.53
N ALA A 37 -1.04 -7.94 1.52
CA ALA A 37 -0.56 -6.58 1.68
C ALA A 37 -1.12 -5.72 0.55
N VAL A 38 -1.11 -4.41 0.75
CA VAL A 38 -1.63 -3.45 -0.23
C VAL A 38 -0.60 -2.35 -0.44
N VAL A 39 -0.45 -1.95 -1.70
CA VAL A 39 0.34 -0.77 -2.08
C VAL A 39 -0.58 0.14 -2.90
N GLU A 40 -0.67 1.39 -2.52
CA GLU A 40 -1.51 2.35 -3.22
C GLU A 40 -0.87 3.74 -3.25
N GLN A 41 -1.25 4.52 -4.24
CA GLN A 41 -0.76 5.87 -4.43
C GLN A 41 -1.51 6.83 -3.52
N ALA A 42 -0.82 7.86 -3.03
CA ALA A 42 -1.42 8.86 -2.17
C ALA A 42 -0.73 10.20 -2.35
N TYR A 43 -1.35 11.24 -1.83
CA TYR A 43 -0.81 12.59 -1.83
C TYR A 43 -0.48 13.02 -0.42
N PHE A 44 0.64 13.72 -0.27
CA PHE A 44 0.95 14.39 0.98
C PHE A 44 0.12 15.66 1.12
N ILE A 45 -0.53 15.80 2.27
CA ILE A 45 -1.31 16.99 2.58
C ILE A 45 -0.49 17.86 3.52
N SER A 46 -0.13 19.04 3.04
CA SER A 46 0.66 20.00 3.81
C SER A 46 -0.10 20.47 5.04
N GLY A 47 0.58 20.55 6.17
CA GLY A 47 -0.02 21.03 7.42
C GLY A 47 -0.68 19.96 8.26
N ALA A 48 -0.69 18.71 7.83
CA ALA A 48 -1.23 17.62 8.63
C ALA A 48 -0.40 17.38 9.88
N ARG A 49 -1.08 16.98 10.96
CA ARG A 49 -0.44 16.82 12.27
C ARG A 49 0.17 15.44 12.48
N SER A 50 -0.18 14.46 11.69
CA SER A 50 0.35 13.10 11.79
C SER A 50 0.55 12.52 10.43
N LEU A 51 1.41 11.49 10.33
CA LEU A 51 1.66 10.81 9.07
C LEU A 51 0.38 10.23 8.47
N SER A 52 -0.43 9.57 9.29
CA SER A 52 -1.66 8.95 8.78
C SER A 52 -2.68 9.98 8.33
N ALA A 53 -2.74 11.14 8.98
CA ALA A 53 -3.60 12.24 8.56
C ALA A 53 -2.98 13.09 7.46
N GLY A 54 -1.67 12.94 7.23
CA GLY A 54 -0.93 13.72 6.24
C GLY A 54 -1.03 13.21 4.82
N TYR A 55 -1.67 12.06 4.60
CA TYR A 55 -1.73 11.47 3.27
C TYR A 55 -3.16 11.15 2.91
N GLU A 56 -3.54 11.54 1.71
CA GLU A 56 -4.85 11.25 1.16
C GLU A 56 -4.71 10.29 0.00
N ARG A 57 -5.53 9.26 -0.01
CA ARG A 57 -5.51 8.27 -1.08
C ARG A 57 -5.92 8.88 -2.40
N ASP A 58 -5.22 8.46 -3.44
CA ASP A 58 -5.46 8.96 -4.78
C ASP A 58 -6.80 8.51 -5.36
N GLY A 59 -7.35 7.43 -4.83
CA GLY A 59 -8.54 6.81 -5.45
C GLY A 59 -8.21 6.04 -6.70
N GLY A 60 -6.95 5.98 -7.09
CA GLY A 60 -6.48 5.24 -8.25
C GLY A 60 -6.35 3.75 -7.98
N PRO A 61 -5.69 3.03 -8.89
CA PRO A 61 -5.51 1.60 -8.73
C PRO A 61 -4.63 1.27 -7.51
N ARG A 62 -4.87 0.10 -6.95
CA ARG A 62 -4.04 -0.41 -5.86
C ARG A 62 -3.49 -1.76 -6.25
N TRP A 63 -2.32 -2.08 -5.72
CA TRP A 63 -1.68 -3.38 -5.92
C TRP A 63 -1.84 -4.19 -4.66
N VAL A 64 -2.36 -5.41 -4.82
CA VAL A 64 -2.60 -6.31 -3.69
C VAL A 64 -1.65 -7.49 -3.83
N ALA A 65 -0.87 -7.73 -2.78
CA ALA A 65 -0.02 -8.91 -2.68
C ALA A 65 -0.75 -10.00 -1.93
N ARG A 66 -0.56 -11.22 -2.36
CA ARG A 66 -1.10 -12.39 -1.67
C ARG A 66 -0.02 -13.46 -1.56
N ARG A 67 0.13 -14.01 -0.36
CA ARG A 67 1.05 -15.11 -0.14
C ARG A 67 0.31 -16.43 -0.30
N HIS A 68 0.85 -17.29 -1.15
CA HIS A 68 0.30 -18.60 -1.45
C HIS A 68 0.96 -19.67 -0.57
N PRO A 69 0.33 -20.87 -0.44
CA PRO A 69 1.01 -22.01 0.17
C PRO A 69 2.36 -22.23 -0.48
N GLY A 70 3.39 -22.48 0.31
CA GLY A 70 4.76 -22.58 -0.18
C GLY A 70 5.55 -21.26 -0.13
N GLY A 71 4.92 -20.16 0.23
CA GLY A 71 5.59 -18.87 0.45
C GLY A 71 5.67 -17.97 -0.76
N ARG A 72 5.18 -18.39 -1.92
CA ARG A 72 5.20 -17.56 -3.13
C ARG A 72 4.25 -16.37 -2.95
N ILE A 73 4.69 -15.18 -3.39
CA ILE A 73 3.89 -13.98 -3.33
C ILE A 73 3.54 -13.54 -4.75
N SER A 74 2.27 -13.30 -5.00
CA SER A 74 1.80 -12.76 -6.26
C SER A 74 1.21 -11.37 -6.05
N TRP A 75 1.25 -10.56 -7.09
CA TRP A 75 0.71 -9.21 -7.08
C TRP A 75 -0.41 -9.11 -8.10
N ARG A 76 -1.49 -8.45 -7.72
CA ARG A 76 -2.60 -8.16 -8.60
C ARG A 76 -2.98 -6.70 -8.46
N MET A 77 -3.13 -6.02 -9.59
CA MET A 77 -3.62 -4.65 -9.59
C MET A 77 -5.14 -4.66 -9.56
N ARG A 78 -5.72 -3.88 -8.69
CA ARG A 78 -7.15 -3.59 -8.68
C ARG A 78 -7.37 -2.19 -9.22
N PRO A 79 -8.26 -2.01 -10.21
CA PRO A 79 -8.53 -0.68 -10.75
C PRO A 79 -9.19 0.22 -9.71
N ALA A 80 -9.18 1.52 -9.98
CA ALA A 80 -9.88 2.48 -9.15
C ALA A 80 -11.36 2.15 -9.09
N GLU A 81 -11.97 2.35 -7.93
CA GLU A 81 -13.40 2.09 -7.75
C GLU A 81 -14.21 3.25 -8.29
N PRO A 82 -15.02 3.03 -9.34
CA PRO A 82 -15.76 4.14 -9.96
C PRO A 82 -16.82 4.76 -9.06
N GLY A 83 -17.32 4.01 -8.11
CA GLY A 83 -18.35 4.52 -7.20
C GLY A 83 -17.89 5.62 -6.27
N LEU A 84 -16.59 5.72 -6.03
CA LEU A 84 -16.05 6.74 -5.14
C LEU A 84 -15.95 8.10 -5.81
N ALA A 85 -16.03 8.17 -7.12
CA ALA A 85 -15.95 9.39 -7.87
C ALA A 85 -17.28 10.16 -7.93
N ALA A 86 -18.31 9.56 -7.47
CA ALA A 86 -19.64 10.16 -7.52
C ALA A 86 -19.86 11.16 -6.39
#